data_551d6f9f27fa6b81a669dbfe6c81c0d3
#
_entry.id   551d6f9f27fa6b81a669dbfe6c81c0d3
#
_cell.length_a   1.000
_cell.length_b   1.000
_cell.length_c   1.000
_cell.angle_alpha   90.00
_cell.angle_beta   90.00
_cell.angle_gamma   90.00
#
_symmetry.space_group_name_H-M   'P 1'
#
loop_
_entity.id
_entity.type
_entity.pdbx_description
1 polymer ?
#
loop_
_entity_poly.entity_id
_entity_poly.type
_entity_poly.pdbx_seq_one_letter_code
_entity_poly.pdbx_strand_id
1 'polypeptide(L)'
;MEARAIAFANNDIAYIWWVYPKKIPKCLGFSVRRIDAAGVETPLPALVGFEPGIPGQPHEFRNTDVWPVQAFQWKDVFARNGVYRYKVVPMLGPDPKALVADEANALLTGEAHLTGDYGDVEAYFNVGLISTQAITKKINSLVGTQPAYTSSTEVLRGEIAREDSEIRRRLAGQVLDKGVLSLLRRAAAEGGKCHLGLYELTDRQLIDAIESEAAAGRLELCLSNADSSREYTDAQGKKHSEKIKDGTNKAAREELHEKNVPLTDRFVPSSSIGHNKFVVLSRAGEPEAVLTGSTNWTSTGLCSQTNNALILHDKAVAEGYLEYWNRLVADAGAQPVQGKALRDWCGGGAIQATVDGAAVSVWYSPNTERKTKGEETPPDLAEVFELIRGAKKGVLFLAFNPGTPSCLEVVREKAEQMREAGKDFFVRGAVTDPTPLGQFATFLTKRDALEAPDVLVTGVAGVPDDYGYWETELYKLGHAVIHDKFLVIDPFTPDCVVVTGSHNLGYKASYQNDENLVIVKGHARLARAYAAHVLDVTNHFAWRSKLAYLNKQGKLATAWGDLAETDRWQNKYFDGKGLASRDAFFFAD
;
A
#
# COMPACT_ATOMS: atom_id res chain seq x y z
N MET A 1 -2.06 32.49 4.88
CA MET A 1 -2.61 31.24 4.25
C MET A 1 -4.02 31.56 3.78
N GLU A 2 -4.33 31.29 2.51
CA GLU A 2 -5.69 31.47 1.98
C GLU A 2 -6.53 30.20 2.21
N ALA A 3 -7.87 30.36 2.24
CA ALA A 3 -8.79 29.24 2.31
C ALA A 3 -8.76 28.48 0.98
N ARG A 4 -8.56 27.15 1.03
CA ARG A 4 -8.50 26.30 -0.16
C ARG A 4 -8.84 24.86 0.15
N ALA A 5 -9.22 24.12 -0.88
CA ALA A 5 -9.41 22.68 -0.83
C ALA A 5 -8.72 21.99 -2.00
N ILE A 6 -8.20 20.80 -1.78
CA ILE A 6 -7.64 19.93 -2.81
C ILE A 6 -8.30 18.56 -2.73
N ALA A 7 -8.34 17.88 -3.87
CA ALA A 7 -8.70 16.47 -3.94
C ALA A 7 -7.67 15.72 -4.79
N PHE A 8 -7.37 14.48 -4.39
CA PHE A 8 -6.49 13.58 -5.10
C PHE A 8 -6.96 12.13 -4.86
N ALA A 9 -6.63 11.24 -5.77
CA ALA A 9 -7.19 9.91 -5.76
C ALA A 9 -6.21 8.87 -6.28
N ASN A 10 -6.51 7.62 -5.96
CA ASN A 10 -5.97 6.44 -6.64
C ASN A 10 -7.10 5.69 -7.38
N ASN A 11 -6.91 4.41 -7.69
CA ASN A 11 -7.91 3.58 -8.36
C ASN A 11 -9.16 3.26 -7.52
N ASP A 12 -9.15 3.51 -6.20
CA ASP A 12 -10.17 3.01 -5.27
C ASP A 12 -10.81 4.11 -4.41
N ILE A 13 -10.04 5.13 -4.02
CA ILE A 13 -10.48 6.18 -3.10
C ILE A 13 -10.08 7.57 -3.57
N ALA A 14 -10.86 8.59 -3.15
CA ALA A 14 -10.45 9.99 -3.20
C ALA A 14 -10.25 10.55 -1.79
N TYR A 15 -9.18 11.30 -1.64
CA TYR A 15 -8.91 12.11 -0.48
C TYR A 15 -9.27 13.56 -0.76
N ILE A 16 -9.95 14.19 0.19
CA ILE A 16 -10.35 15.60 0.18
C ILE A 16 -9.70 16.26 1.38
N TRP A 17 -8.99 17.34 1.13
CA TRP A 17 -8.29 18.10 2.16
C TRP A 17 -8.56 19.57 2.00
N TRP A 18 -8.76 20.29 3.10
CA TRP A 18 -9.04 21.73 3.06
C TRP A 18 -8.42 22.46 4.24
N VAL A 19 -8.30 23.76 4.08
CA VAL A 19 -7.77 24.66 5.10
C VAL A 19 -8.50 25.99 5.05
N TYR A 20 -8.72 26.57 6.23
CA TYR A 20 -9.14 27.95 6.41
C TYR A 20 -8.07 28.70 7.21
N PRO A 21 -7.87 30.02 6.98
CA PRO A 21 -6.82 30.78 7.65
C PRO A 21 -7.06 30.98 9.15
N LYS A 22 -8.31 30.79 9.59
CA LYS A 22 -8.72 30.96 10.98
C LYS A 22 -9.95 30.10 11.29
N LYS A 23 -10.21 29.90 12.58
CA LYS A 23 -11.41 29.26 13.09
C LYS A 23 -12.68 29.94 12.56
N ILE A 24 -13.66 29.16 12.13
CA ILE A 24 -14.94 29.62 11.66
C ILE A 24 -15.91 29.65 12.85
N PRO A 25 -16.44 30.83 13.26
CA PRO A 25 -17.37 30.92 14.38
C PRO A 25 -18.64 30.12 14.14
N LYS A 26 -19.13 29.41 15.19
CA LYS A 26 -20.33 28.58 15.16
C LYS A 26 -20.30 27.43 14.15
N CYS A 27 -19.14 27.09 13.57
CA CYS A 27 -19.02 25.96 12.66
C CYS A 27 -18.97 24.66 13.45
N LEU A 28 -19.97 23.81 13.28
CA LEU A 28 -20.07 22.48 13.91
C LEU A 28 -19.44 21.37 13.06
N GLY A 29 -18.84 21.71 11.94
CA GLY A 29 -18.13 20.80 11.01
C GLY A 29 -18.41 21.18 9.57
N PHE A 30 -18.07 20.29 8.65
CA PHE A 30 -18.19 20.51 7.23
C PHE A 30 -19.08 19.45 6.56
N SER A 31 -19.97 19.89 5.69
CA SER A 31 -20.53 19.03 4.66
C SER A 31 -19.51 18.85 3.55
N VAL A 32 -19.25 17.60 3.17
CA VAL A 32 -18.40 17.27 2.03
C VAL A 32 -19.28 16.65 0.95
N ARG A 33 -19.36 17.28 -0.20
CA ARG A 33 -20.23 16.88 -1.31
C ARG A 33 -19.38 16.51 -2.53
N ARG A 34 -19.65 15.35 -3.11
CA ARG A 34 -19.06 14.92 -4.38
C ARG A 34 -19.87 15.54 -5.52
N ILE A 35 -19.16 16.04 -6.53
CA ILE A 35 -19.71 16.55 -7.78
C ILE A 35 -19.22 15.63 -8.89
N ASP A 36 -20.13 14.96 -9.59
CA ASP A 36 -19.82 14.10 -10.71
C ASP A 36 -19.63 14.86 -12.03
N ALA A 37 -19.33 14.15 -13.12
CA ALA A 37 -19.14 14.74 -14.45
C ALA A 37 -20.40 15.42 -15.01
N ALA A 38 -21.60 15.07 -14.53
CA ALA A 38 -22.86 15.71 -14.89
C ALA A 38 -23.17 16.95 -14.03
N GLY A 39 -22.32 17.26 -13.05
CA GLY A 39 -22.50 18.38 -12.13
C GLY A 39 -23.44 18.09 -10.96
N VAL A 40 -23.81 16.82 -10.75
CA VAL A 40 -24.71 16.43 -9.64
C VAL A 40 -23.93 16.43 -8.32
N GLU A 41 -24.40 17.24 -7.36
CA GLU A 41 -23.87 17.29 -6.01
C GLU A 41 -24.52 16.21 -5.13
N THR A 42 -23.70 15.39 -4.46
CA THR A 42 -24.14 14.35 -3.52
C THR A 42 -23.36 14.47 -2.22
N PRO A 43 -24.00 14.75 -1.07
CA PRO A 43 -23.32 14.75 0.21
C PRO A 43 -22.78 13.36 0.55
N LEU A 44 -21.51 13.31 1.01
CA LEU A 44 -20.88 12.06 1.38
C LEU A 44 -21.46 11.53 2.71
N PRO A 45 -21.48 10.21 2.89
CA PRO A 45 -21.95 9.60 4.12
C PRO A 45 -20.91 9.73 5.25
N ALA A 46 -21.42 9.87 6.48
CA ALA A 46 -20.66 9.83 7.74
C ALA A 46 -21.27 8.79 8.70
N LEU A 47 -20.41 8.23 9.56
CA LEU A 47 -20.80 7.22 10.57
C LEU A 47 -20.79 7.76 12.00
N VAL A 48 -20.07 8.85 12.24
CA VAL A 48 -19.95 9.48 13.55
C VAL A 48 -20.95 10.61 13.64
N GLY A 49 -21.80 10.58 14.65
CA GLY A 49 -22.84 11.57 14.90
C GLY A 49 -22.62 12.33 16.21
N PHE A 50 -23.61 13.15 16.59
CA PHE A 50 -23.62 13.88 17.85
C PHE A 50 -24.12 13.03 19.03
N GLU A 51 -24.88 11.99 18.76
CA GLU A 51 -25.40 11.08 19.78
C GLU A 51 -24.66 9.74 19.75
N PRO A 52 -24.38 9.14 20.91
CA PRO A 52 -23.78 7.81 20.97
C PRO A 52 -24.64 6.79 20.23
N GLY A 53 -24.01 5.89 19.51
CA GLY A 53 -24.71 4.74 18.92
C GLY A 53 -25.35 3.86 19.99
N ILE A 54 -26.42 3.16 19.64
CA ILE A 54 -27.08 2.21 20.55
C ILE A 54 -26.24 0.92 20.57
N PRO A 55 -25.76 0.47 21.75
CA PRO A 55 -25.00 -0.77 21.84
C PRO A 55 -25.77 -1.96 21.23
N GLY A 56 -25.09 -2.72 20.37
CA GLY A 56 -25.67 -3.89 19.71
C GLY A 56 -26.54 -3.61 18.47
N GLN A 57 -26.76 -2.36 18.12
CA GLN A 57 -27.43 -2.00 16.87
C GLN A 57 -26.40 -1.64 15.77
N PRO A 58 -26.70 -1.91 14.48
CA PRO A 58 -25.88 -1.45 13.37
C PRO A 58 -25.80 0.09 13.37
N HIS A 59 -24.60 0.63 13.17
CA HIS A 59 -24.44 2.07 13.01
C HIS A 59 -25.09 2.51 11.69
N GLU A 60 -25.93 3.54 11.75
CA GLU A 60 -26.52 4.15 10.58
C GLU A 60 -25.51 5.08 9.90
N PHE A 61 -25.59 5.17 8.58
CA PHE A 61 -24.97 6.24 7.83
C PHE A 61 -25.94 7.40 7.72
N ARG A 62 -25.45 8.61 7.99
CA ARG A 62 -26.12 9.84 7.58
C ARG A 62 -25.17 10.67 6.74
N ASN A 63 -25.71 11.54 5.90
CA ASN A 63 -24.86 12.39 5.09
C ASN A 63 -24.19 13.50 5.94
N THR A 64 -23.14 14.08 5.40
CA THR A 64 -22.35 15.11 6.07
C THR A 64 -23.07 16.46 6.23
N ASP A 65 -24.26 16.64 5.64
CA ASP A 65 -25.13 17.80 5.94
C ASP A 65 -25.76 17.67 7.34
N VAL A 66 -25.95 16.43 7.83
CA VAL A 66 -26.56 16.13 9.12
C VAL A 66 -25.51 15.78 10.18
N TRP A 67 -24.51 14.97 9.81
CA TRP A 67 -23.36 14.63 10.64
C TRP A 67 -22.09 15.21 10.02
N PRO A 68 -21.80 16.50 10.29
CA PRO A 68 -20.73 17.20 9.61
C PRO A 68 -19.35 16.70 10.06
N VAL A 69 -18.42 16.76 9.13
CA VAL A 69 -17.03 16.35 9.36
C VAL A 69 -16.32 17.34 10.29
N GLN A 70 -15.91 16.92 11.48
CA GLN A 70 -15.10 17.70 12.43
C GLN A 70 -13.60 17.45 12.27
N ALA A 71 -13.15 17.57 11.04
CA ALA A 71 -11.75 17.49 10.62
C ALA A 71 -11.55 18.41 9.42
N PHE A 72 -10.29 18.61 8.99
CA PHE A 72 -9.93 19.33 7.78
C PHE A 72 -9.55 18.39 6.64
N GLN A 73 -9.99 17.14 6.74
CA GLN A 73 -9.81 16.10 5.72
C GLN A 73 -10.98 15.13 5.76
N TRP A 74 -11.27 14.54 4.61
CA TRP A 74 -12.24 13.46 4.46
C TRP A 74 -11.83 12.52 3.34
N LYS A 75 -12.43 11.33 3.28
CA LYS A 75 -12.23 10.40 2.17
C LYS A 75 -13.55 9.93 1.59
N ASP A 76 -13.60 9.82 0.27
CA ASP A 76 -14.70 9.20 -0.45
C ASP A 76 -14.28 7.78 -0.89
N VAL A 77 -14.85 6.78 -0.22
CA VAL A 77 -14.68 5.35 -0.52
C VAL A 77 -15.84 4.79 -1.34
N PHE A 78 -16.79 5.63 -1.72
CA PHE A 78 -18.00 5.25 -2.45
C PHE A 78 -17.96 5.68 -3.92
N ALA A 79 -17.04 6.58 -4.28
CA ALA A 79 -16.79 6.93 -5.67
C ALA A 79 -16.33 5.70 -6.46
N ARG A 80 -16.57 5.70 -7.75
CA ARG A 80 -16.15 4.66 -8.68
C ARG A 80 -15.26 5.29 -9.74
N ASN A 81 -14.66 4.46 -10.58
CA ASN A 81 -13.84 4.95 -11.70
C ASN A 81 -14.50 6.15 -12.41
N GLY A 82 -13.80 7.27 -12.49
CA GLY A 82 -14.34 8.53 -13.01
C GLY A 82 -13.61 9.76 -12.51
N VAL A 83 -14.10 10.93 -12.93
CA VAL A 83 -13.57 12.24 -12.56
C VAL A 83 -14.58 12.97 -11.69
N TYR A 84 -14.12 13.45 -10.54
CA TYR A 84 -14.96 14.11 -9.55
C TYR A 84 -14.31 15.40 -9.05
N ARG A 85 -15.15 16.33 -8.63
CA ARG A 85 -14.76 17.45 -7.77
C ARG A 85 -15.48 17.35 -6.45
N TYR A 86 -14.99 18.03 -5.45
CA TYR A 86 -15.61 18.03 -4.13
C TYR A 86 -15.84 19.45 -3.65
N LYS A 87 -17.00 19.66 -3.05
CA LYS A 87 -17.38 20.91 -2.42
C LYS A 87 -17.42 20.71 -0.91
N VAL A 88 -16.68 21.55 -0.20
CA VAL A 88 -16.61 21.53 1.27
C VAL A 88 -17.33 22.75 1.79
N VAL A 89 -18.40 22.53 2.53
CA VAL A 89 -19.31 23.60 2.98
C VAL A 89 -19.30 23.65 4.51
N PRO A 90 -18.95 24.79 5.15
CA PRO A 90 -19.08 24.93 6.59
C PRO A 90 -20.54 24.80 7.03
N MET A 91 -20.79 24.00 8.06
CA MET A 91 -22.11 23.81 8.66
C MET A 91 -22.19 24.62 9.95
N LEU A 92 -22.94 25.73 9.90
CA LEU A 92 -23.05 26.68 11.00
C LEU A 92 -24.32 26.44 11.81
N GLY A 93 -24.27 26.63 13.10
CA GLY A 93 -25.46 26.56 13.95
C GLY A 93 -25.16 26.83 15.42
N PRO A 94 -26.19 27.19 16.20
CA PRO A 94 -26.08 27.28 17.65
C PRO A 94 -26.01 25.90 18.32
N ASP A 95 -26.59 24.89 17.68
CA ASP A 95 -26.63 23.49 18.13
C ASP A 95 -26.80 22.51 16.95
N PRO A 96 -26.66 21.20 17.17
CA PRO A 96 -26.74 20.19 16.10
C PRO A 96 -28.09 20.12 15.36
N LYS A 97 -29.18 20.61 15.95
CA LYS A 97 -30.54 20.56 15.36
C LYS A 97 -30.83 21.76 14.46
N ALA A 98 -29.97 22.77 14.49
CA ALA A 98 -30.17 24.02 13.76
C ALA A 98 -28.95 24.32 12.82
N LEU A 99 -28.48 23.29 12.10
CA LEU A 99 -27.38 23.42 11.14
C LEU A 99 -27.86 24.12 9.87
N VAL A 100 -27.08 25.11 9.41
CA VAL A 100 -27.24 25.82 8.15
C VAL A 100 -25.95 25.78 7.35
N ALA A 101 -26.05 25.45 6.07
CA ALA A 101 -24.90 25.43 5.17
C ALA A 101 -24.45 26.85 4.84
N ASP A 102 -23.19 27.17 5.04
CA ASP A 102 -22.56 28.43 4.65
C ASP A 102 -21.98 28.32 3.23
N GLU A 103 -22.86 28.38 2.26
CA GLU A 103 -22.48 28.27 0.83
C GLU A 103 -21.57 29.39 0.36
N ALA A 104 -21.61 30.56 1.02
CA ALA A 104 -20.77 31.71 0.66
C ALA A 104 -19.29 31.48 0.97
N ASN A 105 -18.99 30.66 1.98
CA ASN A 105 -17.63 30.28 2.37
C ASN A 105 -17.27 28.83 1.96
N ALA A 106 -18.05 28.23 1.06
CA ALA A 106 -17.77 26.90 0.54
C ALA A 106 -16.47 26.90 -0.29
N LEU A 107 -15.71 25.80 -0.20
CA LEU A 107 -14.50 25.58 -1.00
C LEU A 107 -14.77 24.51 -2.05
N LEU A 108 -14.27 24.73 -3.26
CA LEU A 108 -14.33 23.77 -4.37
C LEU A 108 -12.94 23.25 -4.68
N THR A 109 -12.79 21.93 -4.81
CA THR A 109 -11.51 21.33 -5.21
C THR A 109 -11.30 21.39 -6.72
N GLY A 110 -10.06 21.18 -7.16
CA GLY A 110 -9.78 20.68 -8.50
C GLY A 110 -10.32 19.27 -8.72
N GLU A 111 -10.06 18.73 -9.90
CA GLU A 111 -10.49 17.37 -10.28
C GLU A 111 -9.66 16.29 -9.57
N ALA A 112 -10.34 15.26 -9.10
CA ALA A 112 -9.77 14.01 -8.63
C ALA A 112 -10.16 12.90 -9.62
N HIS A 113 -9.16 12.26 -10.22
CA HIS A 113 -9.35 11.17 -11.17
C HIS A 113 -9.20 9.84 -10.44
N LEU A 114 -10.33 9.15 -10.18
CA LEU A 114 -10.32 7.79 -9.65
C LEU A 114 -10.02 6.82 -10.78
N THR A 115 -8.76 6.55 -10.96
CA THR A 115 -8.25 5.62 -11.97
C THR A 115 -6.88 5.10 -11.54
N GLY A 116 -6.49 3.94 -12.06
CA GLY A 116 -5.11 3.45 -12.01
C GLY A 116 -4.33 3.76 -13.30
N ASP A 117 -5.00 4.29 -14.31
CA ASP A 117 -4.42 4.61 -15.62
C ASP A 117 -4.05 6.09 -15.67
N TYR A 118 -2.77 6.39 -15.86
CA TYR A 118 -2.21 7.74 -15.93
C TYR A 118 -1.53 8.03 -17.29
N GLY A 119 -1.71 7.15 -18.27
CA GLY A 119 -1.06 7.21 -19.58
C GLY A 119 -0.11 6.02 -19.78
N ASP A 120 1.16 6.29 -20.06
CA ASP A 120 2.18 5.23 -20.16
C ASP A 120 2.59 4.66 -18.78
N VAL A 121 2.00 5.18 -17.71
CA VAL A 121 2.15 4.68 -16.34
C VAL A 121 0.80 4.26 -15.80
N GLU A 122 0.70 3.03 -15.28
CA GLU A 122 -0.49 2.57 -14.56
C GLU A 122 -0.10 2.11 -13.15
N ALA A 123 -0.92 2.41 -12.14
CA ALA A 123 -0.71 1.90 -10.78
C ALA A 123 -2.04 1.50 -10.14
N TYR A 124 -2.06 0.30 -9.60
CA TYR A 124 -3.23 -0.28 -8.94
C TYR A 124 -2.88 -0.73 -7.53
N PHE A 125 -3.77 -0.44 -6.59
CA PHE A 125 -3.66 -0.83 -5.19
C PHE A 125 -4.82 -1.76 -4.86
N ASN A 126 -4.54 -2.83 -4.12
CA ASN A 126 -5.60 -3.65 -3.58
C ASN A 126 -6.18 -2.99 -2.31
N VAL A 127 -7.37 -3.42 -1.90
CA VAL A 127 -7.95 -2.95 -0.63
C VAL A 127 -7.13 -3.50 0.54
N GLY A 128 -6.78 -4.81 0.53
CA GLY A 128 -5.86 -5.43 1.48
C GLY A 128 -6.22 -5.32 2.97
N LEU A 129 -7.20 -4.48 3.30
CA LEU A 129 -7.65 -4.15 4.65
C LEU A 129 -8.85 -5.04 5.03
N ILE A 130 -8.58 -6.25 5.49
CA ILE A 130 -9.59 -7.26 5.82
C ILE A 130 -10.49 -6.82 6.97
N SER A 131 -9.97 -6.01 7.86
CA SER A 131 -10.61 -5.60 9.09
C SER A 131 -11.64 -4.46 8.94
N THR A 132 -12.18 -4.27 7.74
CA THR A 132 -13.31 -3.35 7.54
C THR A 132 -14.60 -3.97 8.08
N GLN A 133 -15.49 -3.14 8.66
CA GLN A 133 -16.76 -3.63 9.21
C GLN A 133 -17.61 -4.41 8.19
N ALA A 134 -17.58 -4.01 6.92
CA ALA A 134 -18.34 -4.66 5.88
C ALA A 134 -17.81 -6.08 5.57
N ILE A 135 -16.50 -6.25 5.46
CA ILE A 135 -15.87 -7.55 5.26
C ILE A 135 -16.08 -8.43 6.49
N THR A 136 -15.86 -7.91 7.68
CA THR A 136 -16.08 -8.63 8.95
C THR A 136 -17.52 -9.16 9.08
N LYS A 137 -18.53 -8.32 8.82
CA LYS A 137 -19.95 -8.75 8.84
C LYS A 137 -20.22 -9.86 7.82
N LYS A 138 -19.68 -9.72 6.60
CA LYS A 138 -19.88 -10.72 5.55
C LYS A 138 -19.23 -12.05 5.91
N ILE A 139 -18.00 -12.04 6.41
CA ILE A 139 -17.31 -13.27 6.84
C ILE A 139 -18.07 -13.94 7.98
N ASN A 140 -18.44 -13.18 9.02
CA ASN A 140 -19.17 -13.74 10.16
C ASN A 140 -20.52 -14.34 9.76
N SER A 141 -21.18 -13.81 8.74
CA SER A 141 -22.41 -14.38 8.21
C SER A 141 -22.23 -15.72 7.48
N LEU A 142 -21.00 -16.06 7.10
CA LEU A 142 -20.68 -17.29 6.40
C LEU A 142 -20.16 -18.40 7.33
N VAL A 143 -19.79 -18.10 8.58
CA VAL A 143 -19.36 -19.10 9.55
C VAL A 143 -20.49 -20.12 9.77
N GLY A 144 -20.17 -21.40 9.65
CA GLY A 144 -21.11 -22.51 9.79
C GLY A 144 -22.01 -22.77 8.58
N THR A 145 -21.91 -22.00 7.50
CA THR A 145 -22.73 -22.22 6.28
C THR A 145 -22.21 -23.36 5.40
N GLN A 146 -20.98 -23.78 5.58
CA GLN A 146 -20.33 -24.89 4.88
C GLN A 146 -19.52 -25.72 5.88
N PRO A 147 -19.30 -27.03 5.64
CA PRO A 147 -18.55 -27.89 6.57
C PRO A 147 -17.12 -27.39 6.87
N ALA A 148 -16.46 -26.72 5.90
CA ALA A 148 -15.12 -26.19 6.06
C ALA A 148 -15.07 -24.78 6.71
N TYR A 149 -16.22 -24.13 6.92
CA TYR A 149 -16.32 -22.76 7.44
C TYR A 149 -16.61 -22.75 8.95
N THR A 150 -15.76 -23.38 9.75
CA THR A 150 -15.95 -23.51 11.20
C THR A 150 -15.49 -22.29 11.97
N SER A 151 -14.65 -21.43 11.36
CA SER A 151 -14.14 -20.19 11.92
C SER A 151 -14.08 -19.07 10.86
N SER A 152 -14.01 -17.84 11.32
CA SER A 152 -13.84 -16.68 10.44
C SER A 152 -12.57 -16.76 9.59
N THR A 153 -11.50 -17.35 10.11
CA THR A 153 -10.25 -17.58 9.39
C THR A 153 -10.43 -18.56 8.24
N GLU A 154 -11.15 -19.65 8.47
CA GLU A 154 -11.43 -20.66 7.44
C GLU A 154 -12.35 -20.09 6.37
N VAL A 155 -13.37 -19.30 6.76
CA VAL A 155 -14.20 -18.56 5.80
C VAL A 155 -13.35 -17.66 4.94
N LEU A 156 -12.51 -16.82 5.55
CA LEU A 156 -11.65 -15.91 4.80
C LEU A 156 -10.72 -16.66 3.85
N ARG A 157 -10.05 -17.71 4.33
CA ARG A 157 -9.15 -18.54 3.52
C ARG A 157 -9.88 -19.15 2.33
N GLY A 158 -11.06 -19.72 2.54
CA GLY A 158 -11.88 -20.29 1.47
C GLY A 158 -12.36 -19.24 0.47
N GLU A 159 -12.83 -18.10 0.99
CA GLU A 159 -13.36 -17.03 0.13
C GLU A 159 -12.29 -16.33 -0.72
N ILE A 160 -11.09 -16.07 -0.19
CA ILE A 160 -10.02 -15.45 -0.99
C ILE A 160 -9.40 -16.39 -2.01
N ALA A 161 -9.50 -17.71 -1.81
CA ALA A 161 -9.04 -18.72 -2.76
C ALA A 161 -10.03 -18.95 -3.91
N ARG A 162 -11.30 -18.60 -3.74
CA ARG A 162 -12.37 -18.88 -4.70
C ARG A 162 -12.56 -17.70 -5.67
N GLU A 163 -12.43 -17.94 -6.97
CA GLU A 163 -12.48 -16.91 -8.01
C GLU A 163 -13.79 -16.11 -8.07
N ASP A 164 -14.92 -16.79 -7.89
CA ASP A 164 -16.26 -16.18 -7.94
C ASP A 164 -16.66 -15.46 -6.65
N SER A 165 -15.80 -15.47 -5.62
CA SER A 165 -16.09 -14.85 -4.32
C SER A 165 -16.21 -13.32 -4.42
N GLU A 166 -17.29 -12.78 -3.86
CA GLU A 166 -17.47 -11.34 -3.68
C GLU A 166 -16.41 -10.75 -2.74
N ILE A 167 -16.02 -11.51 -1.70
CA ILE A 167 -14.97 -11.09 -0.75
C ILE A 167 -13.63 -10.97 -1.47
N ARG A 168 -13.25 -11.97 -2.29
CA ARG A 168 -12.02 -11.94 -3.11
C ARG A 168 -12.01 -10.72 -4.03
N ARG A 169 -13.07 -10.54 -4.84
CA ARG A 169 -13.17 -9.40 -5.76
C ARG A 169 -13.04 -8.06 -5.07
N ARG A 170 -13.66 -7.91 -3.89
CA ARG A 170 -13.61 -6.68 -3.12
C ARG A 170 -12.23 -6.41 -2.53
N LEU A 171 -11.56 -7.44 -2.02
CA LEU A 171 -10.23 -7.29 -1.38
C LEU A 171 -9.12 -7.12 -2.40
N ALA A 172 -9.12 -7.91 -3.49
CA ALA A 172 -8.14 -7.80 -4.55
C ALA A 172 -8.28 -6.49 -5.36
N GLY A 173 -9.51 -5.95 -5.42
CA GLY A 173 -9.79 -4.73 -6.16
C GLY A 173 -9.32 -4.82 -7.62
N GLN A 174 -8.76 -3.75 -8.13
CA GLN A 174 -8.26 -3.69 -9.50
C GLN A 174 -6.85 -4.29 -9.67
N VAL A 175 -6.13 -4.59 -8.59
CA VAL A 175 -4.79 -5.18 -8.67
C VAL A 175 -4.80 -6.51 -9.43
N LEU A 176 -5.81 -7.35 -9.22
CA LEU A 176 -5.89 -8.64 -9.92
C LEU A 176 -6.13 -8.44 -11.42
N ASP A 177 -7.19 -7.74 -11.79
CA ASP A 177 -7.66 -7.69 -13.18
C ASP A 177 -6.92 -6.68 -14.05
N LYS A 178 -6.61 -5.52 -13.49
CA LYS A 178 -5.95 -4.41 -14.20
C LYS A 178 -4.44 -4.39 -13.97
N GLY A 179 -3.98 -4.92 -12.84
CA GLY A 179 -2.57 -5.08 -12.52
C GLY A 179 -2.05 -6.44 -13.03
N VAL A 180 -2.11 -7.45 -12.17
CA VAL A 180 -1.39 -8.73 -12.31
C VAL A 180 -1.73 -9.48 -13.60
N LEU A 181 -3.00 -9.55 -14.00
CA LEU A 181 -3.46 -10.27 -15.20
C LEU A 181 -3.42 -9.42 -16.48
N SER A 182 -3.16 -8.11 -16.40
CA SER A 182 -3.36 -7.22 -17.56
C SER A 182 -2.44 -7.55 -18.74
N LEU A 183 -1.13 -7.72 -18.50
CA LEU A 183 -0.17 -7.98 -19.55
C LEU A 183 -0.34 -9.39 -20.15
N LEU A 184 -0.73 -10.39 -19.37
CA LEU A 184 -1.09 -11.72 -19.88
C LEU A 184 -2.30 -11.64 -20.80
N ARG A 185 -3.35 -10.93 -20.40
CA ARG A 185 -4.55 -10.73 -21.23
C ARG A 185 -4.25 -9.94 -22.51
N ARG A 186 -3.35 -8.94 -22.44
CA ARG A 186 -2.90 -8.22 -23.65
C ARG A 186 -2.12 -9.13 -24.58
N ALA A 187 -1.23 -9.98 -24.06
CA ALA A 187 -0.51 -10.97 -24.87
C ALA A 187 -1.48 -11.90 -25.59
N ALA A 188 -2.55 -12.34 -24.92
CA ALA A 188 -3.59 -13.18 -25.52
C ALA A 188 -4.41 -12.46 -26.59
N ALA A 189 -4.80 -11.22 -26.35
CA ALA A 189 -5.70 -10.45 -27.22
C ALA A 189 -4.99 -9.84 -28.45
N GLU A 190 -3.75 -9.36 -28.25
CA GLU A 190 -3.02 -8.55 -29.24
C GLU A 190 -1.88 -9.33 -29.93
N GLY A 191 -1.60 -10.54 -29.48
CA GLY A 191 -0.48 -11.38 -29.94
C GLY A 191 0.85 -10.90 -29.37
N GLY A 192 1.32 -11.56 -28.32
CA GLY A 192 2.56 -11.22 -27.65
C GLY A 192 3.13 -12.39 -26.88
N LYS A 193 4.25 -12.17 -26.21
CA LYS A 193 4.89 -13.13 -25.31
C LYS A 193 5.24 -12.47 -23.99
N CYS A 194 4.94 -13.15 -22.88
CA CYS A 194 5.24 -12.71 -21.55
C CYS A 194 6.44 -13.48 -20.95
N HIS A 195 7.35 -12.76 -20.31
CA HIS A 195 8.46 -13.32 -19.52
C HIS A 195 8.23 -12.96 -18.06
N LEU A 196 8.08 -13.96 -17.20
CA LEU A 196 7.73 -13.78 -15.80
C LEU A 196 8.91 -14.10 -14.90
N GLY A 197 9.17 -13.22 -13.92
CA GLY A 197 10.08 -13.48 -12.80
C GLY A 197 9.31 -13.46 -11.50
N LEU A 198 9.07 -14.64 -10.86
CA LEU A 198 8.18 -14.76 -9.71
C LEU A 198 8.86 -15.39 -8.50
N TYR A 199 8.46 -14.91 -7.30
CA TYR A 199 8.86 -15.45 -6.00
C TYR A 199 7.86 -16.49 -5.49
N GLU A 200 6.63 -16.08 -5.16
CA GLU A 200 5.57 -16.96 -4.66
C GLU A 200 4.47 -17.11 -5.69
N LEU A 201 4.04 -18.35 -5.91
CA LEU A 201 2.98 -18.71 -6.83
C LEU A 201 2.12 -19.82 -6.24
N THR A 202 0.92 -19.48 -5.73
CA THR A 202 -0.02 -20.45 -5.13
C THR A 202 -1.48 -20.16 -5.49
N ASP A 203 -1.76 -19.01 -6.10
CA ASP A 203 -3.14 -18.65 -6.47
C ASP A 203 -3.60 -19.42 -7.70
N ARG A 204 -4.73 -20.12 -7.58
CA ARG A 204 -5.21 -21.01 -8.63
C ARG A 204 -5.49 -20.28 -9.94
N GLN A 205 -6.19 -19.15 -9.88
CA GLN A 205 -6.52 -18.36 -11.06
C GLN A 205 -5.26 -17.88 -11.80
N LEU A 206 -4.21 -17.53 -11.07
CA LEU A 206 -2.94 -17.10 -11.66
C LEU A 206 -2.15 -18.27 -12.25
N ILE A 207 -2.19 -19.45 -11.62
CA ILE A 207 -1.59 -20.68 -12.15
C ILE A 207 -2.32 -21.07 -13.46
N ASP A 208 -3.66 -21.08 -13.46
CA ASP A 208 -4.46 -21.41 -14.65
C ASP A 208 -4.17 -20.43 -15.82
N ALA A 209 -4.00 -19.14 -15.51
CA ALA A 209 -3.61 -18.15 -16.52
C ALA A 209 -2.21 -18.44 -17.10
N ILE A 210 -1.23 -18.78 -16.26
CA ILE A 210 0.12 -19.16 -16.69
C ILE A 210 0.06 -20.40 -17.59
N GLU A 211 -0.65 -21.44 -17.21
CA GLU A 211 -0.80 -22.67 -17.99
C GLU A 211 -1.44 -22.42 -19.35
N SER A 212 -2.51 -21.61 -19.38
CA SER A 212 -3.19 -21.24 -20.61
C SER A 212 -2.28 -20.49 -21.58
N GLU A 213 -1.54 -19.50 -21.09
CA GLU A 213 -0.63 -18.71 -21.93
C GLU A 213 0.60 -19.52 -22.39
N ALA A 214 1.12 -20.40 -21.52
CA ALA A 214 2.20 -21.31 -21.88
C ALA A 214 1.78 -22.33 -22.95
N ALA A 215 0.60 -22.94 -22.81
CA ALA A 215 0.05 -23.86 -23.82
C ALA A 215 -0.14 -23.19 -25.18
N ALA A 216 -0.39 -21.89 -25.21
CA ALA A 216 -0.48 -21.08 -26.42
C ALA A 216 0.89 -20.59 -26.94
N GLY A 217 2.00 -20.96 -26.29
CA GLY A 217 3.36 -20.55 -26.66
C GLY A 217 3.69 -19.09 -26.36
N ARG A 218 2.91 -18.43 -25.51
CA ARG A 218 3.01 -17.00 -25.21
C ARG A 218 3.61 -16.69 -23.85
N LEU A 219 4.22 -17.67 -23.14
CA LEU A 219 4.75 -17.44 -21.81
C LEU A 219 6.02 -18.24 -21.54
N GLU A 220 6.97 -17.61 -20.84
CA GLU A 220 8.11 -18.23 -20.17
C GLU A 220 8.21 -17.75 -18.73
N LEU A 221 8.48 -18.67 -17.80
CA LEU A 221 8.51 -18.41 -16.38
C LEU A 221 9.86 -18.73 -15.75
N CYS A 222 10.41 -17.82 -14.96
CA CYS A 222 11.49 -18.04 -14.01
C CYS A 222 10.90 -18.00 -12.59
N LEU A 223 10.76 -19.16 -11.92
CA LEU A 223 10.15 -19.28 -10.60
C LEU A 223 11.20 -19.59 -9.54
N SER A 224 11.32 -18.68 -8.57
CA SER A 224 12.22 -18.88 -7.43
C SER A 224 11.70 -19.93 -6.45
N ASN A 225 12.57 -20.42 -5.55
CA ASN A 225 12.12 -21.17 -4.39
C ASN A 225 11.50 -20.21 -3.37
N ALA A 226 10.42 -20.66 -2.77
CA ALA A 226 9.78 -20.01 -1.62
C ALA A 226 9.62 -21.03 -0.49
N ASP A 227 10.47 -20.87 0.53
CA ASP A 227 10.49 -21.78 1.68
C ASP A 227 9.26 -21.53 2.56
N SER A 228 8.73 -22.59 3.15
CA SER A 228 7.71 -22.50 4.19
C SER A 228 8.21 -23.06 5.50
N SER A 229 7.46 -22.87 6.59
CA SER A 229 7.72 -23.51 7.88
C SER A 229 6.50 -24.26 8.36
N ARG A 230 6.73 -25.42 8.97
CA ARG A 230 5.71 -26.23 9.62
C ARG A 230 5.96 -26.22 11.12
N GLU A 231 5.01 -25.70 11.87
CA GLU A 231 5.03 -25.83 13.33
C GLU A 231 4.41 -27.18 13.72
N TYR A 232 5.05 -27.88 14.63
CA TYR A 232 4.51 -29.08 15.26
C TYR A 232 4.85 -29.12 16.74
N THR A 233 4.04 -29.82 17.50
CA THR A 233 4.28 -30.05 18.93
C THR A 233 4.72 -31.49 19.11
N ASP A 234 5.87 -31.71 19.76
CA ASP A 234 6.35 -33.07 20.05
C ASP A 234 5.52 -33.77 21.15
N ALA A 235 5.81 -35.04 21.37
CA ALA A 235 5.13 -35.84 22.38
C ALA A 235 5.29 -35.34 23.82
N GLN A 236 6.25 -34.43 24.06
CA GLN A 236 6.54 -33.76 25.33
C GLN A 236 5.84 -32.41 25.44
N GLY A 237 5.04 -31.99 24.43
CA GLY A 237 4.31 -30.72 24.41
C GLY A 237 5.15 -29.52 23.98
N LYS A 238 6.40 -29.73 23.54
CA LYS A 238 7.28 -28.65 23.06
C LYS A 238 6.99 -28.32 21.60
N LYS A 239 6.85 -27.02 21.32
CA LYS A 239 6.67 -26.51 19.94
C LYS A 239 7.99 -26.48 19.21
N HIS A 240 7.97 -26.97 17.98
CA HIS A 240 9.07 -26.97 17.04
C HIS A 240 8.63 -26.32 15.75
N SER A 241 9.60 -25.72 15.01
CA SER A 241 9.39 -25.21 13.66
C SER A 241 10.38 -25.90 12.73
N GLU A 242 9.88 -26.55 11.70
CA GLU A 242 10.66 -27.20 10.64
C GLU A 242 10.58 -26.36 9.37
N LYS A 243 11.74 -26.00 8.80
CA LYS A 243 11.82 -25.30 7.53
C LYS A 243 11.68 -26.28 6.38
N ILE A 244 10.72 -26.07 5.50
CA ILE A 244 10.45 -26.87 4.30
C ILE A 244 10.99 -26.09 3.09
N LYS A 245 12.04 -26.60 2.47
CA LYS A 245 12.62 -25.98 1.27
C LYS A 245 11.58 -25.98 0.15
N ASP A 246 11.39 -24.82 -0.50
CA ASP A 246 10.38 -24.58 -1.55
C ASP A 246 8.95 -24.97 -1.19
N GLY A 247 8.66 -25.09 0.09
CA GLY A 247 7.36 -25.61 0.57
C GLY A 247 6.15 -24.78 0.13
N THR A 248 6.33 -23.50 -0.19
CA THR A 248 5.28 -22.64 -0.71
C THR A 248 4.96 -22.93 -2.19
N ASN A 249 5.99 -23.07 -3.03
CA ASN A 249 5.80 -23.22 -4.49
C ASN A 249 5.76 -24.66 -4.98
N LYS A 250 6.10 -25.62 -4.12
CA LYS A 250 6.30 -27.03 -4.53
C LYS A 250 5.16 -27.58 -5.38
N ALA A 251 3.92 -27.45 -4.92
CA ALA A 251 2.76 -28.00 -5.63
C ALA A 251 2.55 -27.33 -7.00
N ALA A 252 2.62 -26.00 -7.05
CA ALA A 252 2.51 -25.26 -8.31
C ALA A 252 3.66 -25.62 -9.28
N ARG A 253 4.89 -25.73 -8.78
CA ARG A 253 6.05 -26.11 -9.58
C ARG A 253 5.91 -27.51 -10.19
N GLU A 254 5.51 -28.50 -9.40
CA GLU A 254 5.28 -29.89 -9.86
C GLU A 254 4.21 -29.90 -10.95
N GLU A 255 3.09 -29.22 -10.74
CA GLU A 255 2.00 -29.12 -11.73
C GLU A 255 2.43 -28.44 -13.03
N LEU A 256 3.17 -27.33 -12.95
CA LEU A 256 3.66 -26.61 -14.13
C LEU A 256 4.63 -27.47 -14.97
N HIS A 257 5.50 -28.26 -14.29
CA HIS A 257 6.37 -29.24 -14.99
C HIS A 257 5.56 -30.35 -15.65
N GLU A 258 4.56 -30.91 -14.97
CA GLU A 258 3.69 -31.96 -15.55
C GLU A 258 2.96 -31.46 -16.78
N LYS A 259 2.60 -30.18 -16.81
CA LYS A 259 1.94 -29.53 -17.98
C LYS A 259 2.91 -28.97 -19.02
N ASN A 260 4.20 -29.25 -18.87
CA ASN A 260 5.26 -28.80 -19.78
C ASN A 260 5.28 -27.27 -20.00
N VAL A 261 4.98 -26.49 -18.97
CA VAL A 261 5.16 -25.04 -19.00
C VAL A 261 6.65 -24.72 -19.18
N PRO A 262 7.05 -23.79 -20.06
CA PRO A 262 8.43 -23.32 -20.17
C PRO A 262 8.87 -22.65 -18.85
N LEU A 263 9.39 -23.47 -17.93
CA LEU A 263 9.72 -23.09 -16.55
C LEU A 263 11.22 -23.24 -16.28
N THR A 264 11.87 -22.18 -15.82
CA THR A 264 13.20 -22.20 -15.24
C THR A 264 13.09 -22.21 -13.71
N ASP A 265 13.61 -23.27 -13.10
CA ASP A 265 13.72 -23.40 -11.65
C ASP A 265 14.89 -22.58 -11.13
N ARG A 266 14.62 -21.52 -10.36
CA ARG A 266 15.63 -20.68 -9.76
C ARG A 266 15.73 -20.92 -8.25
N PHE A 267 16.64 -21.78 -7.84
CA PHE A 267 16.88 -22.09 -6.43
C PHE A 267 18.00 -21.23 -5.85
N VAL A 268 17.63 -20.12 -5.20
CA VAL A 268 18.61 -19.26 -4.51
C VAL A 268 19.02 -19.84 -3.15
N PRO A 269 20.20 -19.43 -2.60
CA PRO A 269 20.66 -19.87 -1.28
C PRO A 269 19.64 -19.53 -0.16
N SER A 270 19.63 -20.34 0.90
CA SER A 270 18.68 -20.17 2.03
C SER A 270 18.80 -18.83 2.79
N SER A 271 19.90 -18.11 2.63
CA SER A 271 20.09 -16.76 3.17
C SER A 271 19.49 -15.66 2.29
N SER A 272 19.13 -16.00 1.06
CA SER A 272 18.62 -15.13 0.00
C SER A 272 17.17 -15.47 -0.33
N ILE A 273 16.48 -14.58 -1.02
CA ILE A 273 15.19 -14.85 -1.65
C ILE A 273 15.19 -14.32 -3.08
N GLY A 274 14.60 -15.06 -4.00
CA GLY A 274 14.38 -14.62 -5.37
C GLY A 274 13.08 -13.83 -5.45
N HIS A 275 13.05 -12.62 -4.93
CA HIS A 275 11.86 -11.90 -4.49
C HIS A 275 11.14 -11.11 -5.59
N ASN A 276 11.45 -11.37 -6.84
CA ASN A 276 10.85 -10.70 -8.00
C ASN A 276 9.35 -11.01 -8.16
N LYS A 277 8.61 -10.08 -8.74
CA LYS A 277 7.18 -10.14 -9.07
C LYS A 277 6.93 -9.29 -10.30
N PHE A 278 7.54 -9.65 -11.42
CA PHE A 278 7.41 -8.86 -12.64
C PHE A 278 6.98 -9.71 -13.84
N VAL A 279 6.38 -9.04 -14.80
CA VAL A 279 6.01 -9.57 -16.12
C VAL A 279 6.49 -8.60 -17.18
N VAL A 280 7.24 -9.07 -18.16
CA VAL A 280 7.61 -8.31 -19.35
C VAL A 280 6.75 -8.78 -20.50
N LEU A 281 6.04 -7.87 -21.15
CA LEU A 281 5.31 -8.12 -22.40
C LEU A 281 6.19 -7.71 -23.59
N SER A 282 6.36 -8.63 -24.54
CA SER A 282 6.97 -8.37 -25.85
C SER A 282 5.98 -8.64 -26.96
N ARG A 283 5.95 -7.78 -27.99
CA ARG A 283 5.18 -7.98 -29.22
C ARG A 283 6.11 -7.95 -30.44
N ALA A 284 5.87 -8.85 -31.38
CA ALA A 284 6.71 -8.99 -32.58
C ALA A 284 8.21 -9.14 -32.26
N GLY A 285 8.55 -9.68 -31.07
CA GLY A 285 9.92 -9.84 -30.59
C GLY A 285 10.51 -8.62 -29.86
N GLU A 286 9.79 -7.50 -29.81
CA GLU A 286 10.24 -6.26 -29.14
C GLU A 286 9.57 -6.09 -27.77
N PRO A 287 10.33 -5.87 -26.68
CA PRO A 287 9.79 -5.54 -25.37
C PRO A 287 9.00 -4.23 -25.42
N GLU A 288 7.84 -4.19 -24.75
CA GLU A 288 6.90 -3.06 -24.84
C GLU A 288 6.47 -2.53 -23.50
N ALA A 289 6.20 -3.41 -22.55
CA ALA A 289 5.68 -3.03 -21.25
C ALA A 289 6.17 -3.97 -20.15
N VAL A 290 6.22 -3.44 -18.93
CA VAL A 290 6.54 -4.23 -17.74
C VAL A 290 5.54 -3.95 -16.62
N LEU A 291 5.08 -5.03 -15.99
CA LEU A 291 4.43 -5.03 -14.69
C LEU A 291 5.47 -5.31 -13.62
N THR A 292 5.47 -4.54 -12.54
CA THR A 292 6.21 -4.81 -11.30
C THR A 292 5.42 -4.37 -10.08
N GLY A 293 5.98 -4.48 -8.88
CA GLY A 293 5.36 -4.06 -7.62
C GLY A 293 5.58 -5.03 -6.48
N SER A 294 4.73 -4.94 -5.47
CA SER A 294 4.88 -5.72 -4.24
C SER A 294 4.03 -7.00 -4.20
N THR A 295 3.10 -7.19 -5.14
CA THR A 295 2.07 -8.23 -5.11
C THR A 295 2.64 -9.63 -5.36
N ASN A 296 2.68 -10.49 -4.35
CA ASN A 296 2.93 -11.93 -4.53
C ASN A 296 1.76 -12.59 -5.27
N TRP A 297 2.05 -13.60 -6.09
CA TRP A 297 1.05 -14.33 -6.87
C TRP A 297 0.35 -15.41 -6.04
N THR A 298 -0.18 -14.98 -4.89
CA THR A 298 -0.88 -15.80 -3.90
C THR A 298 -2.22 -15.16 -3.56
N SER A 299 -3.20 -15.95 -3.14
CA SER A 299 -4.52 -15.43 -2.72
C SER A 299 -4.38 -14.46 -1.54
N THR A 300 -3.41 -14.68 -0.64
CA THR A 300 -3.10 -13.76 0.46
C THR A 300 -2.46 -12.47 -0.04
N GLY A 301 -1.52 -12.54 -0.98
CA GLY A 301 -0.91 -11.37 -1.60
C GLY A 301 -1.93 -10.49 -2.33
N LEU A 302 -2.90 -11.10 -2.99
CA LEU A 302 -3.98 -10.37 -3.68
C LEU A 302 -4.99 -9.74 -2.72
N CYS A 303 -5.33 -10.41 -1.58
CA CYS A 303 -6.53 -10.09 -0.82
C CYS A 303 -6.27 -9.67 0.62
N SER A 304 -5.26 -10.21 1.31
CA SER A 304 -5.11 -10.05 2.77
C SER A 304 -3.88 -9.24 3.20
N GLN A 305 -3.10 -8.79 2.25
CA GLN A 305 -1.94 -7.93 2.45
C GLN A 305 -2.13 -6.66 1.61
N THR A 306 -1.70 -5.50 2.11
CA THR A 306 -1.67 -4.31 1.26
C THR A 306 -0.56 -4.46 0.23
N ASN A 307 -0.90 -4.25 -1.03
CA ASN A 307 0.01 -4.42 -2.15
C ASN A 307 -0.30 -3.45 -3.29
N ASN A 308 0.69 -3.23 -4.14
CA ASN A 308 0.55 -2.46 -5.38
C ASN A 308 1.04 -3.24 -6.59
N ALA A 309 0.55 -2.81 -7.77
CA ALA A 309 1.04 -3.19 -9.07
C ALA A 309 1.31 -1.91 -9.87
N LEU A 310 2.51 -1.78 -10.43
CA LEU A 310 2.93 -0.69 -11.31
C LEU A 310 3.18 -1.25 -12.70
N ILE A 311 2.59 -0.64 -13.73
CA ILE A 311 2.86 -0.98 -15.13
C ILE A 311 3.49 0.24 -15.81
N LEU A 312 4.56 0.00 -16.54
CA LEU A 312 5.26 1.00 -17.33
C LEU A 312 5.25 0.56 -18.79
N HIS A 313 4.64 1.38 -19.64
CA HIS A 313 4.60 1.18 -21.08
C HIS A 313 5.76 1.95 -21.72
N ASP A 314 6.95 1.38 -21.58
CA ASP A 314 8.19 1.96 -22.11
C ASP A 314 9.14 0.86 -22.58
N LYS A 315 9.66 1.03 -23.80
CA LYS A 315 10.53 0.05 -24.42
C LYS A 315 11.84 -0.11 -23.65
N ALA A 316 12.50 0.97 -23.25
CA ALA A 316 13.80 0.90 -22.58
C ALA A 316 13.70 0.23 -21.20
N VAL A 317 12.64 0.54 -20.46
CA VAL A 317 12.34 -0.13 -19.19
C VAL A 317 12.06 -1.61 -19.41
N ALA A 318 11.22 -1.95 -20.39
CA ALA A 318 10.89 -3.35 -20.71
C ALA A 318 12.12 -4.15 -21.20
N GLU A 319 12.99 -3.56 -22.02
CA GLU A 319 14.28 -4.14 -22.43
C GLU A 319 15.18 -4.44 -21.23
N GLY A 320 15.28 -3.51 -20.27
CA GLY A 320 16.05 -3.69 -19.05
C GLY A 320 15.54 -4.86 -18.20
N TYR A 321 14.23 -4.99 -18.04
CA TYR A 321 13.63 -6.12 -17.32
C TYR A 321 13.77 -7.44 -18.06
N LEU A 322 13.66 -7.45 -19.39
CA LEU A 322 13.90 -8.66 -20.19
C LEU A 322 15.36 -9.11 -20.11
N GLU A 323 16.31 -8.19 -20.16
CA GLU A 323 17.74 -8.51 -19.97
C GLU A 323 17.98 -9.06 -18.55
N TYR A 324 17.38 -8.46 -17.52
CA TYR A 324 17.45 -8.98 -16.16
C TYR A 324 16.87 -10.40 -16.08
N TRP A 325 15.71 -10.64 -16.69
CA TRP A 325 15.09 -11.97 -16.76
C TRP A 325 16.03 -13.00 -17.42
N ASN A 326 16.63 -12.66 -18.56
CA ASN A 326 17.58 -13.52 -19.27
C ASN A 326 18.79 -13.89 -18.36
N ARG A 327 19.28 -12.92 -17.58
CA ARG A 327 20.38 -13.15 -16.63
C ARG A 327 19.97 -14.02 -15.45
N LEU A 328 18.74 -13.86 -14.94
CA LEU A 328 18.22 -14.74 -13.90
C LEU A 328 18.11 -16.19 -14.38
N VAL A 329 17.64 -16.39 -15.62
CA VAL A 329 17.56 -17.72 -16.26
C VAL A 329 18.96 -18.32 -16.45
N ALA A 330 19.89 -17.57 -16.99
CA ALA A 330 21.26 -18.04 -17.19
C ALA A 330 21.98 -18.36 -15.85
N ASP A 331 21.76 -17.53 -14.82
CA ASP A 331 22.35 -17.71 -13.49
C ASP A 331 21.69 -18.85 -12.71
N ALA A 332 20.48 -19.28 -13.04
CA ALA A 332 19.80 -20.40 -12.38
C ALA A 332 20.57 -21.73 -12.52
N GLY A 333 21.28 -21.93 -13.64
CA GLY A 333 22.17 -23.07 -13.87
C GLY A 333 23.59 -22.89 -13.35
N ALA A 334 23.97 -21.73 -12.83
CA ALA A 334 25.32 -21.41 -12.38
C ALA A 334 25.62 -21.98 -10.97
N GLN A 335 26.91 -22.11 -10.67
CA GLN A 335 27.42 -22.46 -9.34
C GLN A 335 28.55 -21.50 -8.93
N PRO A 336 28.34 -20.64 -7.92
CA PRO A 336 27.10 -20.48 -7.14
C PRO A 336 26.04 -19.68 -7.90
N VAL A 337 24.78 -19.91 -7.61
CA VAL A 337 23.66 -19.05 -8.01
C VAL A 337 23.81 -17.68 -7.35
N GLN A 338 23.34 -16.61 -7.98
CA GLN A 338 23.63 -15.21 -7.65
C GLN A 338 25.14 -14.92 -7.78
N GLY A 339 25.72 -15.45 -8.86
CA GLY A 339 27.14 -15.37 -9.14
C GLY A 339 27.62 -13.97 -9.53
N LYS A 340 28.94 -13.87 -9.72
CA LYS A 340 29.60 -12.58 -10.02
C LYS A 340 29.04 -11.88 -11.26
N ALA A 341 28.74 -12.62 -12.32
CA ALA A 341 28.23 -12.04 -13.58
C ALA A 341 26.88 -11.33 -13.41
N LEU A 342 25.97 -11.91 -12.63
CA LEU A 342 24.70 -11.27 -12.30
C LEU A 342 24.91 -10.01 -11.43
N ARG A 343 25.74 -10.13 -10.39
CA ARG A 343 26.03 -9.02 -9.45
C ARG A 343 26.72 -7.84 -10.13
N ASP A 344 27.71 -8.11 -10.99
CA ASP A 344 28.42 -7.07 -11.72
C ASP A 344 27.48 -6.31 -12.67
N TRP A 345 26.55 -7.02 -13.32
CA TRP A 345 25.58 -6.38 -14.18
C TRP A 345 24.55 -5.55 -13.37
N CYS A 346 23.98 -6.10 -12.30
CA CYS A 346 23.07 -5.37 -11.43
C CYS A 346 23.74 -4.14 -10.77
N GLY A 347 25.03 -4.24 -10.43
CA GLY A 347 25.84 -3.15 -9.88
C GLY A 347 26.35 -2.13 -10.90
N GLY A 348 26.12 -2.37 -12.19
CA GLY A 348 26.58 -1.50 -13.29
C GLY A 348 25.81 -0.18 -13.41
N GLY A 349 24.75 0.01 -12.68
CA GLY A 349 23.95 1.23 -12.64
C GLY A 349 22.48 0.98 -12.97
N ALA A 350 21.65 2.00 -12.71
CA ALA A 350 20.22 1.96 -13.03
C ALA A 350 19.98 2.08 -14.55
N ILE A 351 18.97 1.38 -15.05
CA ILE A 351 18.37 1.70 -16.35
C ILE A 351 17.66 3.05 -16.22
N GLN A 352 17.89 3.94 -17.17
CA GLN A 352 17.29 5.28 -17.21
C GLN A 352 16.31 5.40 -18.37
N ALA A 353 15.13 5.94 -18.10
CA ALA A 353 14.10 6.18 -19.11
C ALA A 353 13.34 7.49 -18.81
N THR A 354 12.51 7.91 -19.75
CA THR A 354 11.55 9.00 -19.57
C THR A 354 10.18 8.50 -19.99
N VAL A 355 9.24 8.41 -19.04
CA VAL A 355 7.89 7.89 -19.24
C VAL A 355 6.90 8.98 -18.85
N ASP A 356 5.99 9.37 -19.75
CA ASP A 356 5.05 10.49 -19.55
C ASP A 356 5.73 11.78 -19.07
N GLY A 357 6.95 12.04 -19.53
CA GLY A 357 7.75 13.21 -19.13
C GLY A 357 8.41 13.09 -17.74
N ALA A 358 8.18 12.01 -17.02
CA ALA A 358 8.81 11.72 -15.74
C ALA A 358 10.14 10.96 -15.94
N ALA A 359 11.15 11.29 -15.16
CA ALA A 359 12.40 10.52 -15.17
C ALA A 359 12.22 9.22 -14.37
N VAL A 360 12.58 8.09 -14.98
CA VAL A 360 12.48 6.76 -14.39
C VAL A 360 13.85 6.13 -14.28
N SER A 361 14.21 5.67 -13.06
CA SER A 361 15.40 4.86 -12.79
C SER A 361 14.96 3.46 -12.34
N VAL A 362 15.56 2.41 -12.90
CA VAL A 362 15.29 1.02 -12.47
C VAL A 362 16.58 0.35 -12.06
N TRP A 363 16.65 -0.08 -10.82
CA TRP A 363 17.74 -0.84 -10.25
C TRP A 363 17.36 -2.31 -10.10
N TYR A 364 18.33 -3.18 -10.26
CA TYR A 364 18.21 -4.62 -10.04
C TYR A 364 19.17 -5.08 -8.95
N SER A 365 18.84 -6.15 -8.25
CA SER A 365 19.73 -6.77 -7.27
C SER A 365 19.78 -8.30 -7.44
N PRO A 366 20.81 -8.94 -6.87
CA PRO A 366 21.83 -8.41 -5.96
C PRO A 366 22.87 -7.54 -6.70
N ASN A 367 23.09 -6.31 -6.21
CA ASN A 367 23.92 -5.31 -6.90
C ASN A 367 25.21 -4.92 -6.16
N THR A 368 25.45 -5.53 -5.03
CA THR A 368 26.61 -5.25 -4.17
C THR A 368 27.17 -6.56 -3.64
N GLU A 369 28.49 -6.67 -3.52
CA GLU A 369 29.11 -7.80 -2.84
C GLU A 369 28.64 -7.86 -1.38
N ARG A 370 28.45 -9.09 -0.87
CA ARG A 370 28.07 -9.30 0.52
C ARG A 370 29.22 -8.88 1.44
N LYS A 371 29.13 -7.68 1.98
CA LYS A 371 30.04 -7.16 3.00
C LYS A 371 29.45 -7.31 4.40
N THR A 372 30.26 -7.06 5.41
CA THR A 372 29.80 -6.97 6.79
C THR A 372 28.73 -5.88 6.89
N LYS A 373 27.67 -6.17 7.63
CA LYS A 373 26.46 -5.33 7.69
C LYS A 373 26.81 -3.87 8.00
N GLY A 374 26.51 -2.96 7.08
CA GLY A 374 26.67 -1.51 7.26
C GLY A 374 28.00 -0.91 6.77
N GLU A 375 28.92 -1.69 6.18
CA GLU A 375 30.21 -1.14 5.72
C GLU A 375 30.10 -0.29 4.44
N GLU A 376 29.13 -0.58 3.57
CA GLU A 376 28.95 0.15 2.31
C GLU A 376 27.46 0.26 1.97
N THR A 377 27.02 1.48 1.62
CA THR A 377 25.66 1.70 1.14
C THR A 377 25.53 1.17 -0.29
N PRO A 378 24.58 0.26 -0.56
CA PRO A 378 24.34 -0.22 -1.91
C PRO A 378 23.96 0.92 -2.87
N PRO A 379 24.33 0.86 -4.16
CA PRO A 379 24.15 1.97 -5.10
C PRO A 379 22.69 2.37 -5.32
N ASP A 380 21.76 1.41 -5.34
CA ASP A 380 20.32 1.63 -5.41
C ASP A 380 19.79 2.40 -4.19
N LEU A 381 20.19 2.00 -2.99
CA LEU A 381 19.83 2.69 -1.76
C LEU A 381 20.52 4.05 -1.61
N ALA A 382 21.74 4.21 -2.15
CA ALA A 382 22.42 5.51 -2.15
C ALA A 382 21.60 6.56 -2.91
N GLU A 383 21.03 6.23 -4.08
CA GLU A 383 20.14 7.12 -4.81
C GLU A 383 18.91 7.46 -3.99
N VAL A 384 18.23 6.47 -3.39
CA VAL A 384 17.05 6.70 -2.56
C VAL A 384 17.36 7.56 -1.33
N PHE A 385 18.50 7.33 -0.67
CA PHE A 385 18.92 8.11 0.50
C PHE A 385 19.14 9.58 0.16
N GLU A 386 19.75 9.88 -0.99
CA GLU A 386 19.92 11.26 -1.45
C GLU A 386 18.56 11.92 -1.74
N LEU A 387 17.61 11.19 -2.33
CA LEU A 387 16.25 11.71 -2.57
C LEU A 387 15.53 12.03 -1.25
N ILE A 388 15.64 11.15 -0.23
CA ILE A 388 15.06 11.40 1.10
C ILE A 388 15.73 12.61 1.76
N ARG A 389 17.06 12.73 1.72
CA ARG A 389 17.79 13.87 2.26
C ARG A 389 17.42 15.18 1.56
N GLY A 390 17.12 15.11 0.25
CA GLY A 390 16.66 16.23 -0.56
C GLY A 390 15.21 16.66 -0.33
N ALA A 391 14.40 15.86 0.37
CA ALA A 391 12.99 16.11 0.61
C ALA A 391 12.75 17.49 1.28
N LYS A 392 11.73 18.21 0.82
CA LYS A 392 11.43 19.60 1.24
C LYS A 392 10.19 19.69 2.12
N LYS A 393 9.17 18.89 1.83
CA LYS A 393 7.86 18.94 2.48
C LYS A 393 7.59 17.71 3.35
N GLY A 394 7.94 16.51 2.89
CA GLY A 394 7.70 15.30 3.66
C GLY A 394 7.87 13.99 2.91
N VAL A 395 7.75 12.91 3.64
CA VAL A 395 7.85 11.54 3.15
C VAL A 395 6.68 10.71 3.65
N LEU A 396 6.06 9.98 2.74
CA LEU A 396 5.04 8.99 3.05
C LEU A 396 5.57 7.60 2.67
N PHE A 397 5.19 6.56 3.41
CA PHE A 397 5.62 5.21 3.08
C PHE A 397 4.70 4.11 3.60
N LEU A 398 4.72 2.98 2.90
CA LEU A 398 4.29 1.68 3.43
C LEU A 398 5.45 0.70 3.24
N ALA A 399 5.89 0.08 4.33
CA ALA A 399 7.06 -0.78 4.31
C ALA A 399 6.79 -2.10 5.06
N PHE A 400 7.04 -3.21 4.38
CA PHE A 400 6.87 -4.53 4.97
C PHE A 400 7.87 -4.76 6.11
N ASN A 401 9.08 -5.10 5.83
CA ASN A 401 10.11 -5.40 6.83
C ASN A 401 11.49 -5.02 6.27
N PRO A 402 11.83 -3.73 6.29
CA PRO A 402 13.05 -3.26 5.65
C PRO A 402 14.33 -3.74 6.33
N GLY A 403 14.24 -4.16 7.62
CA GLY A 403 15.42 -4.48 8.42
C GLY A 403 16.23 -3.23 8.79
N THR A 404 17.50 -3.43 9.12
CA THR A 404 18.43 -2.37 9.55
C THR A 404 19.83 -2.69 8.97
N PRO A 405 20.50 -1.76 8.26
CA PRO A 405 20.09 -0.41 7.85
C PRO A 405 19.01 -0.39 6.74
N SER A 406 18.26 0.71 6.63
CA SER A 406 17.16 0.86 5.67
C SER A 406 16.86 2.32 5.33
N CYS A 407 15.98 2.55 4.36
CA CYS A 407 15.46 3.87 4.03
C CYS A 407 14.75 4.56 5.21
N LEU A 408 14.14 3.81 6.14
CA LEU A 408 13.38 4.40 7.23
C LEU A 408 14.25 5.12 8.26
N GLU A 409 15.49 4.68 8.45
CA GLU A 409 16.45 5.39 9.30
C GLU A 409 16.79 6.76 8.72
N VAL A 410 16.95 6.84 7.39
CA VAL A 410 17.23 8.11 6.70
C VAL A 410 16.01 9.04 6.74
N VAL A 411 14.79 8.50 6.66
CA VAL A 411 13.56 9.29 6.87
C VAL A 411 13.52 9.89 8.28
N ARG A 412 13.88 9.09 9.31
CA ARG A 412 13.96 9.59 10.69
C ARG A 412 15.00 10.70 10.83
N GLU A 413 16.22 10.46 10.35
CA GLU A 413 17.32 11.44 10.40
C GLU A 413 16.91 12.76 9.74
N LYS A 414 16.22 12.68 8.58
CA LYS A 414 15.71 13.86 7.89
C LYS A 414 14.65 14.60 8.71
N ALA A 415 13.70 13.87 9.31
CA ALA A 415 12.67 14.49 10.15
C ALA A 415 13.27 15.18 11.40
N GLU A 416 14.28 14.53 12.04
CA GLU A 416 15.01 15.12 13.17
C GLU A 416 15.75 16.39 12.75
N GLN A 417 16.47 16.37 11.62
CA GLN A 417 17.18 17.52 11.06
C GLN A 417 16.23 18.70 10.81
N MET A 418 15.07 18.44 10.20
CA MET A 418 14.09 19.50 9.91
C MET A 418 13.52 20.10 11.20
N ARG A 419 13.21 19.28 12.19
CA ARG A 419 12.76 19.72 13.51
C ARG A 419 13.81 20.59 14.22
N GLU A 420 15.06 20.17 14.22
CA GLU A 420 16.17 20.95 14.82
C GLU A 420 16.36 22.30 14.12
N ALA A 421 16.12 22.35 12.81
CA ALA A 421 16.13 23.57 12.03
C ALA A 421 14.87 24.44 12.22
N GLY A 422 13.90 24.03 13.05
CA GLY A 422 12.62 24.72 13.24
C GLY A 422 11.72 24.74 12.00
N LYS A 423 11.89 23.78 11.10
CA LYS A 423 11.11 23.66 9.86
C LYS A 423 10.07 22.56 9.98
N ASP A 424 8.90 22.79 9.40
CA ASP A 424 7.88 21.77 9.26
C ASP A 424 8.32 20.67 8.29
N PHE A 425 8.03 19.42 8.64
CA PHE A 425 8.29 18.26 7.81
C PHE A 425 7.26 17.18 8.10
N PHE A 426 6.57 16.71 7.08
CA PHE A 426 5.46 15.77 7.23
C PHE A 426 5.92 14.33 7.03
N VAL A 427 5.66 13.45 7.99
CA VAL A 427 5.93 12.01 7.84
C VAL A 427 4.69 11.22 8.20
N ARG A 428 4.25 10.36 7.29
CA ARG A 428 3.20 9.36 7.52
C ARG A 428 3.63 8.03 6.98
N GLY A 429 3.39 6.97 7.75
CA GLY A 429 3.71 5.64 7.28
C GLY A 429 3.09 4.55 8.12
N ALA A 430 3.14 3.34 7.59
CA ALA A 430 2.84 2.13 8.33
C ALA A 430 3.85 1.02 8.02
N VAL A 431 4.11 0.19 9.02
CA VAL A 431 4.99 -0.98 8.94
C VAL A 431 4.26 -2.18 9.55
N THR A 432 4.54 -3.38 9.06
CA THR A 432 3.92 -4.59 9.62
C THR A 432 4.38 -4.83 11.04
N ASP A 433 5.68 -4.91 11.27
CA ASP A 433 6.26 -5.14 12.61
C ASP A 433 7.28 -4.04 12.93
N PRO A 434 7.02 -3.23 13.96
CA PRO A 434 7.96 -2.21 14.40
C PRO A 434 9.14 -2.78 15.21
N THR A 435 9.09 -4.05 15.66
CA THR A 435 10.12 -4.66 16.53
C THR A 435 11.52 -4.60 15.94
N PRO A 436 11.74 -4.87 14.64
CA PRO A 436 13.07 -4.75 14.03
C PRO A 436 13.64 -3.34 14.03
N LEU A 437 12.80 -2.33 14.20
CA LEU A 437 13.19 -0.92 14.17
C LEU A 437 13.75 -0.41 15.51
N GLY A 438 13.64 -1.19 16.60
CA GLY A 438 14.20 -0.87 17.92
C GLY A 438 13.73 0.50 18.44
N GLN A 439 14.69 1.39 18.79
CA GLN A 439 14.38 2.76 19.25
C GLN A 439 13.66 3.60 18.19
N PHE A 440 13.85 3.27 16.92
CA PHE A 440 13.14 3.90 15.81
C PHE A 440 11.62 3.62 15.85
N ALA A 441 11.22 2.37 16.17
CA ALA A 441 9.82 2.04 16.41
C ALA A 441 9.21 2.88 17.55
N THR A 442 9.97 3.10 18.62
CA THR A 442 9.54 3.94 19.74
C THR A 442 9.32 5.39 19.33
N PHE A 443 10.17 5.93 18.46
CA PHE A 443 10.02 7.27 17.91
C PHE A 443 8.78 7.38 16.99
N LEU A 444 8.53 6.36 16.17
CA LEU A 444 7.44 6.35 15.20
C LEU A 444 6.08 5.96 15.78
N THR A 445 6.02 5.15 16.85
CA THR A 445 4.77 4.59 17.38
C THR A 445 4.24 5.28 18.64
N LYS A 446 5.05 6.08 19.34
CA LYS A 446 4.59 6.80 20.54
C LYS A 446 3.72 7.99 20.17
N ARG A 447 2.41 7.77 20.20
CA ARG A 447 1.38 8.81 20.07
C ARG A 447 1.45 9.89 21.18
N ASP A 448 2.02 9.54 22.32
CA ASP A 448 2.22 10.43 23.48
C ASP A 448 3.55 11.19 23.44
N ALA A 449 4.41 10.94 22.48
CA ALA A 449 5.57 11.78 22.22
C ALA A 449 5.12 13.07 21.55
N LEU A 450 4.54 13.96 22.34
CA LEU A 450 4.17 15.35 21.99
C LEU A 450 5.33 16.15 21.36
N GLU A 451 6.52 15.57 21.31
CA GLU A 451 7.74 16.20 20.81
C GLU A 451 7.90 16.13 19.27
N ALA A 452 7.16 15.25 18.58
CA ALA A 452 7.21 15.18 17.11
C ALA A 452 5.83 14.88 16.50
N PRO A 453 4.85 15.82 16.60
CA PRO A 453 3.48 15.63 16.12
C PRO A 453 3.39 15.47 14.59
N ASP A 454 4.46 15.78 13.86
CA ASP A 454 4.53 15.68 12.40
C ASP A 454 4.80 14.26 11.90
N VAL A 455 5.29 13.39 12.80
CA VAL A 455 5.66 12.02 12.47
C VAL A 455 4.62 11.07 13.04
N LEU A 456 3.88 10.38 12.17
CA LEU A 456 2.95 9.33 12.54
C LEU A 456 3.27 8.08 11.74
N VAL A 457 3.84 7.08 12.41
CA VAL A 457 4.04 5.75 11.84
C VAL A 457 3.34 4.74 12.72
N THR A 458 2.53 3.89 12.11
CA THR A 458 1.75 2.87 12.80
C THR A 458 2.40 1.50 12.59
N GLY A 459 2.79 0.85 13.67
CA GLY A 459 3.14 -0.57 13.66
C GLY A 459 1.86 -1.40 13.75
N VAL A 460 1.60 -2.23 12.76
CA VAL A 460 0.35 -2.99 12.68
C VAL A 460 0.31 -4.14 13.68
N ALA A 461 1.43 -4.82 13.92
CA ALA A 461 1.55 -5.92 14.88
C ALA A 461 1.38 -5.51 16.35
N GLY A 462 1.49 -4.21 16.65
CA GLY A 462 1.35 -3.68 18.02
C GLY A 462 -0.05 -3.11 18.33
N VAL A 463 -0.99 -3.16 17.40
CA VAL A 463 -2.37 -2.71 17.65
C VAL A 463 -3.10 -3.80 18.44
N PRO A 464 -3.50 -3.56 19.71
CA PRO A 464 -4.12 -4.60 20.52
C PRO A 464 -5.41 -5.13 19.92
N ASP A 465 -5.57 -6.45 19.92
CA ASP A 465 -6.75 -7.16 19.40
C ASP A 465 -7.85 -7.25 20.48
N ASP A 466 -8.50 -6.13 20.76
CA ASP A 466 -9.67 -6.12 21.65
C ASP A 466 -10.98 -6.43 20.93
N TYR A 467 -10.95 -6.56 19.61
CA TYR A 467 -12.06 -7.12 18.81
C TYR A 467 -11.98 -8.63 18.64
N GLY A 468 -11.10 -9.31 19.41
CA GLY A 468 -10.91 -10.73 19.55
C GLY A 468 -10.95 -11.51 18.22
N TYR A 469 -9.97 -12.27 17.93
CA TYR A 469 -9.83 -13.23 16.83
C TYR A 469 -9.18 -12.75 15.53
N TRP A 470 -9.40 -11.51 15.05
CA TRP A 470 -9.07 -11.14 13.68
C TRP A 470 -7.58 -10.94 13.42
N GLU A 471 -6.88 -10.24 14.29
CA GLU A 471 -5.49 -9.87 14.01
C GLU A 471 -4.51 -11.02 14.17
N THR A 472 -4.63 -11.80 15.23
CA THR A 472 -3.74 -12.95 15.47
C THR A 472 -3.95 -14.03 14.42
N GLU A 473 -5.21 -14.25 13.98
CA GLU A 473 -5.53 -15.25 12.98
C GLU A 473 -5.21 -14.77 11.57
N LEU A 474 -5.46 -13.50 11.24
CA LEU A 474 -5.11 -12.90 9.96
C LEU A 474 -3.60 -12.74 9.78
N TYR A 475 -2.88 -12.43 10.84
CA TYR A 475 -1.42 -12.44 10.86
C TYR A 475 -0.85 -13.83 10.55
N LYS A 476 -1.50 -14.88 11.05
CA LYS A 476 -1.16 -16.28 10.74
C LYS A 476 -1.48 -16.67 9.29
N LEU A 477 -2.48 -16.04 8.66
CA LEU A 477 -2.85 -16.35 7.27
C LEU A 477 -1.89 -15.78 6.23
N GLY A 478 -1.27 -14.63 6.50
CA GLY A 478 -0.49 -13.92 5.50
C GLY A 478 0.89 -13.45 5.96
N HIS A 479 1.28 -13.68 7.19
CA HIS A 479 2.53 -13.22 7.84
C HIS A 479 2.81 -11.71 7.76
N ALA A 480 2.01 -10.94 7.00
CA ALA A 480 2.14 -9.51 6.87
C ALA A 480 0.81 -8.86 6.52
N VAL A 481 0.48 -7.75 7.17
CA VAL A 481 -0.68 -6.91 6.81
C VAL A 481 -0.25 -5.81 5.86
N ILE A 482 0.87 -5.12 6.14
CA ILE A 482 1.52 -4.19 5.22
C ILE A 482 2.55 -4.98 4.41
N HIS A 483 2.30 -5.22 3.14
CA HIS A 483 3.26 -5.87 2.27
C HIS A 483 3.76 -4.95 1.14
N ASP A 484 3.26 -3.75 1.07
CA ASP A 484 3.81 -2.69 0.24
C ASP A 484 5.28 -2.39 0.58
N LYS A 485 6.01 -1.91 -0.41
CA LYS A 485 7.44 -1.57 -0.33
C LYS A 485 7.69 -0.31 -1.13
N PHE A 486 7.19 0.81 -0.62
CA PHE A 486 7.34 2.07 -1.34
C PHE A 486 7.50 3.28 -0.43
N LEU A 487 8.07 4.33 -1.00
CA LEU A 487 8.19 5.68 -0.45
C LEU A 487 7.61 6.68 -1.45
N VAL A 488 6.99 7.73 -0.94
CA VAL A 488 6.56 8.89 -1.71
C VAL A 488 7.17 10.13 -1.09
N ILE A 489 7.93 10.89 -1.85
CA ILE A 489 8.63 12.09 -1.41
C ILE A 489 7.95 13.30 -2.05
N ASP A 490 7.58 14.30 -1.26
CA ASP A 490 7.02 15.59 -1.69
C ASP A 490 5.89 15.47 -2.74
N PRO A 491 4.82 14.64 -2.53
CA PRO A 491 3.86 14.25 -3.57
C PRO A 491 3.03 15.39 -4.17
N PHE A 492 3.05 16.57 -3.55
CA PHE A 492 2.28 17.74 -3.99
C PHE A 492 3.17 18.82 -4.63
N THR A 493 4.43 18.51 -4.90
CA THR A 493 5.37 19.40 -5.57
C THR A 493 5.74 18.88 -6.96
N PRO A 494 6.27 19.73 -7.86
CA PRO A 494 6.80 19.26 -9.15
C PRO A 494 7.96 18.28 -9.03
N ASP A 495 8.73 18.37 -7.94
CA ASP A 495 9.89 17.49 -7.65
C ASP A 495 9.49 16.18 -6.98
N CYS A 496 8.22 15.77 -7.04
CA CYS A 496 7.71 14.57 -6.40
C CYS A 496 8.44 13.30 -6.85
N VAL A 497 8.60 12.35 -5.93
CA VAL A 497 9.24 11.06 -6.21
C VAL A 497 8.40 9.91 -5.68
N VAL A 498 8.28 8.85 -6.47
CA VAL A 498 7.78 7.54 -6.04
C VAL A 498 8.91 6.53 -6.15
N VAL A 499 9.18 5.80 -5.07
CA VAL A 499 10.10 4.66 -5.03
C VAL A 499 9.28 3.42 -4.74
N THR A 500 9.30 2.41 -5.61
CA THR A 500 8.50 1.19 -5.47
C THR A 500 9.18 -0.01 -6.12
N GLY A 501 8.53 -1.17 -6.16
CA GLY A 501 9.04 -2.42 -6.73
C GLY A 501 8.92 -3.59 -5.76
N SER A 502 9.71 -4.64 -5.96
CA SER A 502 9.78 -5.77 -5.03
C SER A 502 10.70 -5.53 -3.83
N HIS A 503 11.59 -4.54 -3.93
CA HIS A 503 12.67 -4.26 -2.99
C HIS A 503 12.17 -3.85 -1.61
N ASN A 504 12.60 -4.54 -0.55
CA ASN A 504 12.18 -4.29 0.83
C ASN A 504 12.80 -3.04 1.48
N LEU A 505 13.42 -2.14 0.70
CA LEU A 505 13.95 -0.84 1.11
C LEU A 505 15.07 -0.90 2.17
N GLY A 506 15.78 -2.03 2.26
CA GLY A 506 16.87 -2.25 3.20
C GLY A 506 18.05 -3.01 2.58
N TYR A 507 19.20 -2.94 3.22
CA TYR A 507 20.48 -3.45 2.69
C TYR A 507 20.44 -4.93 2.27
N LYS A 508 19.68 -5.77 3.01
CA LYS A 508 19.57 -7.20 2.66
C LYS A 508 19.00 -7.41 1.25
N ALA A 509 18.05 -6.59 0.84
CA ALA A 509 17.44 -6.67 -0.48
C ALA A 509 18.48 -6.41 -1.58
N SER A 510 19.34 -5.41 -1.42
CA SER A 510 20.40 -5.08 -2.38
C SER A 510 21.55 -6.08 -2.38
N TYR A 511 21.90 -6.68 -1.22
CA TYR A 511 23.03 -7.59 -1.10
C TYR A 511 22.74 -9.04 -1.48
N GLN A 512 21.52 -9.52 -1.17
CA GLN A 512 21.26 -10.96 -1.11
C GLN A 512 20.07 -11.41 -1.95
N ASN A 513 19.11 -10.52 -2.26
CA ASN A 513 17.90 -10.93 -2.92
C ASN A 513 17.94 -10.61 -4.41
N ASP A 514 17.17 -11.38 -5.20
CA ASP A 514 16.80 -10.94 -6.54
C ASP A 514 15.60 -10.00 -6.42
N GLU A 515 15.82 -8.72 -6.63
CA GLU A 515 14.81 -7.68 -6.47
C GLU A 515 14.87 -6.67 -7.63
N ASN A 516 13.85 -5.84 -7.72
CA ASN A 516 13.87 -4.64 -8.53
C ASN A 516 13.36 -3.44 -7.74
N LEU A 517 13.93 -2.27 -8.02
CA LEU A 517 13.57 -0.98 -7.42
C LEU A 517 13.34 0.03 -8.55
N VAL A 518 12.17 0.61 -8.57
CA VAL A 518 11.76 1.64 -9.55
C VAL A 518 11.65 2.98 -8.84
N ILE A 519 12.28 4.00 -9.40
CA ILE A 519 12.21 5.39 -8.94
C ILE A 519 11.61 6.23 -10.05
N VAL A 520 10.47 6.86 -9.80
CA VAL A 520 9.77 7.75 -10.74
C VAL A 520 9.79 9.17 -10.20
N LYS A 521 10.40 10.12 -10.92
CA LYS A 521 10.59 11.51 -10.51
C LYS A 521 9.75 12.43 -11.39
N GLY A 522 8.94 13.31 -10.78
CA GLY A 522 8.15 14.33 -11.47
C GLY A 522 6.78 13.88 -11.99
N HIS A 523 6.31 12.67 -11.65
CA HIS A 523 4.98 12.21 -12.06
C HIS A 523 3.92 12.51 -10.99
N ALA A 524 3.34 13.71 -11.02
CA ALA A 524 2.47 14.21 -9.95
C ALA A 524 1.22 13.36 -9.71
N ARG A 525 0.57 12.83 -10.76
CA ARG A 525 -0.64 11.98 -10.60
C ARG A 525 -0.30 10.67 -9.90
N LEU A 526 0.80 10.03 -10.30
CA LEU A 526 1.30 8.81 -9.67
C LEU A 526 1.64 9.05 -8.19
N ALA A 527 2.41 10.10 -7.88
CA ALA A 527 2.80 10.43 -6.52
C ALA A 527 1.59 10.67 -5.61
N ARG A 528 0.56 11.37 -6.11
CA ARG A 528 -0.70 11.60 -5.38
C ARG A 528 -1.50 10.31 -5.18
N ALA A 529 -1.48 9.39 -6.13
CA ALA A 529 -2.15 8.09 -5.99
C ALA A 529 -1.51 7.23 -4.88
N TYR A 530 -0.18 7.15 -4.86
CA TYR A 530 0.55 6.49 -3.79
C TYR A 530 0.33 7.18 -2.43
N ALA A 531 0.29 8.52 -2.40
CA ALA A 531 -0.03 9.27 -1.19
C ALA A 531 -1.44 8.97 -0.67
N ALA A 532 -2.44 8.88 -1.55
CA ALA A 532 -3.81 8.49 -1.17
C ALA A 532 -3.84 7.11 -0.53
N HIS A 533 -3.10 6.14 -1.08
CA HIS A 533 -3.02 4.80 -0.51
C HIS A 533 -2.37 4.79 0.88
N VAL A 534 -1.23 5.49 1.09
CA VAL A 534 -0.61 5.60 2.43
C VAL A 534 -1.59 6.19 3.44
N LEU A 535 -2.27 7.28 3.08
CA LEU A 535 -3.19 7.96 3.99
C LEU A 535 -4.39 7.09 4.34
N ASP A 536 -4.91 6.30 3.39
CA ASP A 536 -5.99 5.36 3.67
C ASP A 536 -5.57 4.29 4.66
N VAL A 537 -4.46 3.62 4.39
CA VAL A 537 -3.93 2.56 5.24
C VAL A 537 -3.60 3.07 6.65
N THR A 538 -2.88 4.20 6.74
CA THR A 538 -2.48 4.77 8.04
C THR A 538 -3.69 5.25 8.85
N ASN A 539 -4.68 5.88 8.21
CA ASN A 539 -5.89 6.33 8.89
C ASN A 539 -6.77 5.15 9.34
N HIS A 540 -6.82 4.06 8.56
CA HIS A 540 -7.52 2.85 8.96
C HIS A 540 -6.94 2.28 10.27
N PHE A 541 -5.62 2.09 10.36
CA PHE A 541 -4.98 1.56 11.55
C PHE A 541 -5.00 2.54 12.74
N ALA A 542 -4.91 3.85 12.48
CA ALA A 542 -5.07 4.87 13.54
C ALA A 542 -6.48 4.83 14.15
N TRP A 543 -7.51 4.66 13.32
CA TRP A 543 -8.89 4.50 13.78
C TRP A 543 -9.06 3.22 14.61
N ARG A 544 -8.52 2.09 14.16
CA ARG A 544 -8.56 0.83 14.93
C ARG A 544 -7.86 0.96 16.27
N SER A 545 -6.70 1.60 16.33
CA SER A 545 -6.01 1.87 17.59
C SER A 545 -6.86 2.69 18.56
N LYS A 546 -7.64 3.69 18.03
CA LYS A 546 -8.59 4.47 18.82
C LYS A 546 -9.71 3.58 19.37
N LEU A 547 -10.30 2.73 18.54
CA LEU A 547 -11.36 1.81 18.96
C LEU A 547 -10.89 0.84 20.04
N ALA A 548 -9.72 0.22 19.86
CA ALA A 548 -9.12 -0.67 20.84
C ALA A 548 -8.87 0.03 22.20
N TYR A 549 -8.34 1.24 22.16
CA TYR A 549 -8.16 2.06 23.38
C TYR A 549 -9.49 2.33 24.10
N LEU A 550 -10.53 2.75 23.37
CA LEU A 550 -11.86 3.02 23.95
C LEU A 550 -12.51 1.76 24.52
N ASN A 551 -12.32 0.62 23.87
CA ASN A 551 -12.82 -0.67 24.33
C ASN A 551 -12.22 -1.06 25.69
N LYS A 552 -10.90 -0.95 25.84
CA LYS A 552 -10.21 -1.17 27.13
C LYS A 552 -10.73 -0.30 28.28
N GLN A 553 -11.28 0.87 27.93
CA GLN A 553 -11.87 1.80 28.89
C GLN A 553 -13.36 1.56 29.13
N GLY A 554 -13.99 0.56 28.49
CA GLY A 554 -15.43 0.34 28.54
C GLY A 554 -16.24 1.46 27.86
N LYS A 555 -15.61 2.25 26.99
CA LYS A 555 -16.18 3.43 26.33
C LYS A 555 -16.37 3.27 24.82
N LEU A 556 -16.38 2.05 24.30
CA LEU A 556 -16.43 1.82 22.85
C LEU A 556 -17.62 2.50 22.17
N ALA A 557 -18.80 2.48 22.82
CA ALA A 557 -19.99 3.13 22.28
C ALA A 557 -19.83 4.63 22.03
N THR A 558 -18.94 5.31 22.79
CA THR A 558 -18.70 6.75 22.62
C THR A 558 -17.94 7.08 21.34
N ALA A 559 -17.27 6.10 20.71
CA ALA A 559 -16.55 6.32 19.45
C ALA A 559 -17.45 6.81 18.31
N TRP A 560 -18.75 6.49 18.35
CA TRP A 560 -19.72 6.77 17.30
C TRP A 560 -20.57 8.03 17.56
N GLY A 561 -20.51 8.56 18.80
CA GLY A 561 -21.20 9.79 19.20
C GLY A 561 -20.23 10.88 19.67
N ASP A 562 -19.12 11.06 18.95
CA ASP A 562 -17.98 11.88 19.41
C ASP A 562 -17.94 13.28 18.73
N LEU A 563 -19.01 13.68 18.01
CA LEU A 563 -19.07 15.02 17.46
C LEU A 563 -19.36 16.05 18.58
N ALA A 564 -18.52 17.08 18.62
CA ALA A 564 -18.70 18.18 19.55
C ALA A 564 -19.86 19.09 19.10
N GLU A 565 -20.74 19.45 20.05
CA GLU A 565 -21.90 20.32 19.80
C GLU A 565 -21.54 21.82 19.73
N THR A 566 -20.25 22.13 19.73
CA THR A 566 -19.75 23.52 19.67
C THR A 566 -18.59 23.63 18.71
N ASP A 567 -18.28 24.83 18.27
CA ASP A 567 -17.15 25.12 17.38
C ASP A 567 -15.76 24.96 18.04
N ARG A 568 -15.72 24.54 19.32
CA ARG A 568 -14.47 24.30 20.06
C ARG A 568 -13.66 23.12 19.52
N TRP A 569 -14.29 22.21 18.75
CA TRP A 569 -13.58 21.12 18.08
C TRP A 569 -12.44 21.62 17.18
N GLN A 570 -12.56 22.85 16.66
CA GLN A 570 -11.53 23.47 15.82
C GLN A 570 -10.29 23.94 16.59
N ASN A 571 -10.36 24.09 17.92
CA ASN A 571 -9.26 24.68 18.70
C ASN A 571 -7.94 23.94 18.51
N LYS A 572 -7.98 22.60 18.50
CA LYS A 572 -6.79 21.75 18.27
C LYS A 572 -6.09 21.98 16.92
N TYR A 573 -6.80 22.61 15.97
CA TYR A 573 -6.28 22.89 14.64
C TYR A 573 -5.63 24.28 14.52
N PHE A 574 -5.97 25.20 15.42
CA PHE A 574 -5.54 26.59 15.38
C PHE A 574 -4.70 27.01 16.58
N ASP A 575 -4.29 26.08 17.43
CA ASP A 575 -3.47 26.35 18.63
C ASP A 575 -1.97 26.53 18.31
N GLY A 576 -1.57 26.45 17.04
CA GLY A 576 -0.19 26.54 16.59
C GLY A 576 0.70 25.33 16.92
N LYS A 577 0.17 24.36 17.65
CA LYS A 577 0.85 23.12 18.07
C LYS A 577 0.23 21.88 17.47
N GLY A 578 -0.93 21.99 16.81
CA GLY A 578 -1.72 20.87 16.34
C GLY A 578 -1.21 20.30 15.02
N LEU A 579 -1.44 18.99 14.85
CA LEU A 579 -1.16 18.24 13.62
C LEU A 579 -1.78 18.89 12.36
N ALA A 580 -2.92 19.56 12.52
CA ALA A 580 -3.67 20.06 11.37
C ALA A 580 -3.10 21.33 10.74
N SER A 581 -2.46 22.23 11.49
CA SER A 581 -1.77 23.39 10.91
C SER A 581 -0.56 22.95 10.07
N ARG A 582 0.04 21.82 10.41
CA ARG A 582 1.20 21.22 9.75
C ARG A 582 0.80 20.32 8.59
N ASP A 583 -0.32 19.59 8.71
CA ASP A 583 -0.92 18.90 7.60
C ASP A 583 -1.26 19.88 6.46
N ALA A 584 -1.79 21.07 6.80
CA ALA A 584 -2.03 22.15 5.84
C ALA A 584 -0.75 22.64 5.13
N PHE A 585 0.39 22.65 5.81
CA PHE A 585 1.68 22.98 5.21
C PHE A 585 2.11 21.97 4.15
N PHE A 586 1.91 20.67 4.40
CA PHE A 586 2.30 19.61 3.47
C PHE A 586 1.57 19.69 2.12
N PHE A 587 0.30 20.14 2.14
CA PHE A 587 -0.52 20.33 0.93
C PHE A 587 -0.46 21.75 0.38
N ALA A 588 0.23 22.67 1.06
CA ALA A 588 0.48 23.99 0.54
C ALA A 588 1.59 23.98 -0.51
N ASP A 589 1.37 24.61 -1.66
CA ASP A 589 2.41 24.83 -2.66
C ASP A 589 3.56 25.67 -2.12
#